data_7a60bcbc502471f27d08c57c32eb26a1
#
_entry.id   7a60bcbc502471f27d08c57c32eb26a1
#
_cell.length_a   1.000
_cell.length_b   1.000
_cell.length_c   1.000
_cell.angle_alpha   90.00
_cell.angle_beta   90.00
_cell.angle_gamma   90.00
#
_symmetry.space_group_name_H-M   'P 1'
#
loop_
_entity.id
_entity.type
_entity.pdbx_description
1 polymer ?
#
loop_
_entity_poly.entity_id
_entity_poly.type
_entity_poly.pdbx_seq_one_letter_code
_entity_poly.pdbx_strand_id
1 'polypeptide(L)'
;MECPEDYHDCTILYVDDEEKSLVNFARVFRDKFNILSAASASEGYRLLEKHRDEIALLMTDQRMPGEKGVDFLKRARQLQPKAVCMLTTAYSDFDVAIEAVNSGAISKLITKPWDIPQLEMILREACDFFTAQRESDVLHDASLSAPSFKVTTPEVGADFGELRTLEQIARYLNVDKFTVYRLITQKKIPAFKVGNQWRFKQEMIEDWLMEKANIKKTRSDR
;
A
#
# COMPACT_ATOMS: atom_id res chain seq x y z
N MET A 1 -12.44 -19.74 -12.22
CA MET A 1 -11.18 -19.28 -12.80
C MET A 1 -10.12 -19.58 -11.75
N GLU A 2 -9.36 -20.64 -11.94
CA GLU A 2 -8.22 -20.95 -11.06
C GLU A 2 -7.18 -19.85 -11.26
N CYS A 3 -6.80 -19.15 -10.19
CA CYS A 3 -5.68 -18.22 -10.23
C CYS A 3 -4.42 -19.02 -10.59
N PRO A 4 -3.56 -18.53 -11.49
CA PRO A 4 -2.29 -19.19 -11.75
C PRO A 4 -1.52 -19.31 -10.41
N GLU A 5 -1.14 -20.54 -10.07
CA GLU A 5 -0.37 -20.80 -8.83
C GLU A 5 1.07 -20.30 -8.94
N ASP A 6 1.50 -19.90 -10.13
CA ASP A 6 2.87 -19.58 -10.51
C ASP A 6 2.99 -18.12 -10.96
N TYR A 7 3.82 -17.35 -10.27
CA TYR A 7 4.14 -15.94 -10.54
C TYR A 7 5.63 -15.75 -10.87
N HIS A 8 6.27 -16.73 -11.51
CA HIS A 8 7.70 -16.63 -11.88
C HIS A 8 8.00 -15.50 -12.87
N ASP A 9 7.00 -15.04 -13.61
CA ASP A 9 7.12 -13.84 -14.45
C ASP A 9 7.12 -12.53 -13.64
N CYS A 10 6.80 -12.59 -12.35
CA CYS A 10 6.81 -11.46 -11.45
C CYS A 10 8.12 -11.42 -10.65
N THR A 11 9.00 -10.52 -11.00
CA THR A 11 10.27 -10.33 -10.28
C THR A 11 10.10 -9.38 -9.12
N ILE A 12 10.48 -9.82 -7.93
CA ILE A 12 10.48 -9.06 -6.68
C ILE A 12 11.91 -8.74 -6.30
N LEU A 13 12.26 -7.45 -6.19
CA LEU A 13 13.52 -7.03 -5.57
C LEU A 13 13.27 -6.74 -4.09
N TYR A 14 13.85 -7.57 -3.22
CA TYR A 14 13.82 -7.38 -1.77
C TYR A 14 15.17 -6.87 -1.26
N VAL A 15 15.13 -5.75 -0.53
CA VAL A 15 16.31 -5.05 0.00
C VAL A 15 16.23 -5.00 1.53
N ASP A 16 17.19 -5.60 2.20
CA ASP A 16 17.28 -5.66 3.67
C ASP A 16 18.74 -5.87 4.07
N ASP A 17 19.27 -5.14 5.04
CA ASP A 17 20.65 -5.29 5.48
C ASP A 17 20.87 -6.53 6.35
N GLU A 18 19.81 -7.18 6.80
CA GLU A 18 19.86 -8.42 7.53
C GLU A 18 19.88 -9.62 6.57
N GLU A 19 21.03 -10.28 6.40
CA GLU A 19 21.19 -11.44 5.51
C GLU A 19 20.18 -12.56 5.81
N LYS A 20 19.86 -12.77 7.11
CA LYS A 20 18.88 -13.79 7.50
C LYS A 20 17.47 -13.47 6.96
N SER A 21 17.09 -12.20 6.94
CA SER A 21 15.82 -11.73 6.35
C SER A 21 15.78 -12.03 4.85
N LEU A 22 16.85 -11.73 4.11
CA LEU A 22 16.97 -12.01 2.68
C LEU A 22 16.87 -13.52 2.38
N VAL A 23 17.64 -14.33 3.09
CA VAL A 23 17.64 -15.80 2.91
C VAL A 23 16.27 -16.40 3.25
N ASN A 24 15.65 -15.97 4.33
CA ASN A 24 14.32 -16.47 4.73
C ASN A 24 13.24 -16.08 3.73
N PHE A 25 13.25 -14.84 3.27
CA PHE A 25 12.29 -14.37 2.26
C PHE A 25 12.43 -15.17 0.96
N ALA A 26 13.65 -15.28 0.43
CA ALA A 26 13.92 -16.05 -0.78
C ALA A 26 13.52 -17.52 -0.61
N ARG A 27 13.83 -18.15 0.53
CA ARG A 27 13.48 -19.56 0.79
C ARG A 27 11.97 -19.81 0.79
N VAL A 28 11.17 -18.85 1.30
CA VAL A 28 9.73 -18.99 1.39
C VAL A 28 9.04 -18.74 0.06
N PHE A 29 9.55 -17.82 -0.75
CA PHE A 29 8.81 -17.30 -1.90
C PHE A 29 9.39 -17.66 -3.28
N ARG A 30 10.63 -18.16 -3.36
CA ARG A 30 11.31 -18.49 -4.65
C ARG A 30 10.61 -19.53 -5.50
N ASP A 31 9.80 -20.39 -4.89
CA ASP A 31 9.07 -21.45 -5.62
C ASP A 31 7.81 -20.88 -6.33
N LYS A 32 7.47 -19.60 -6.07
CA LYS A 32 6.29 -18.92 -6.61
C LYS A 32 6.63 -17.65 -7.38
N PHE A 33 7.70 -16.97 -7.01
CA PHE A 33 8.11 -15.68 -7.57
C PHE A 33 9.59 -15.71 -7.95
N ASN A 34 9.96 -14.88 -8.90
CA ASN A 34 11.38 -14.60 -9.16
C ASN A 34 11.90 -13.59 -8.13
N ILE A 35 12.86 -14.00 -7.27
CA ILE A 35 13.36 -13.18 -6.17
C ILE A 35 14.77 -12.69 -6.44
N LEU A 36 14.95 -11.37 -6.45
CA LEU A 36 16.24 -10.71 -6.38
C LEU A 36 16.43 -10.16 -4.97
N SER A 37 17.61 -10.37 -4.39
CA SER A 37 17.93 -9.91 -3.03
C SER A 37 19.11 -8.96 -3.06
N ALA A 38 19.05 -7.90 -2.24
CA ALA A 38 20.13 -6.93 -2.07
C ALA A 38 20.34 -6.64 -0.58
N ALA A 39 21.60 -6.63 -0.13
CA ALA A 39 21.96 -6.36 1.26
C ALA A 39 22.14 -4.86 1.57
N SER A 40 21.88 -3.98 0.63
CA SER A 40 21.95 -2.53 0.80
C SER A 40 21.17 -1.80 -0.30
N ALA A 41 20.82 -0.55 -0.04
CA ALA A 41 20.21 0.34 -1.03
C ALA A 41 21.09 0.47 -2.30
N SER A 42 22.41 0.58 -2.14
CA SER A 42 23.36 0.68 -3.28
C SER A 42 23.35 -0.55 -4.15
N GLU A 43 23.26 -1.74 -3.57
CA GLU A 43 23.11 -2.99 -4.31
C GLU A 43 21.74 -3.09 -4.97
N GLY A 44 20.68 -2.67 -4.26
CA GLY A 44 19.33 -2.58 -4.78
C GLY A 44 19.27 -1.73 -6.05
N TYR A 45 19.92 -0.55 -6.07
CA TYR A 45 19.99 0.28 -7.29
C TYR A 45 20.70 -0.41 -8.45
N ARG A 46 21.81 -1.08 -8.20
CA ARG A 46 22.54 -1.83 -9.25
C ARG A 46 21.66 -2.93 -9.87
N LEU A 47 20.91 -3.64 -9.03
CA LEU A 47 19.99 -4.67 -9.53
C LEU A 47 18.81 -4.03 -10.27
N LEU A 48 18.29 -2.91 -9.78
CA LEU A 48 17.19 -2.19 -10.42
C LEU A 48 17.59 -1.64 -11.80
N GLU A 49 18.80 -1.09 -11.95
CA GLU A 49 19.32 -0.64 -13.24
C GLU A 49 19.52 -1.81 -14.22
N LYS A 50 20.03 -2.94 -13.74
CA LYS A 50 20.28 -4.12 -14.55
C LYS A 50 19.01 -4.82 -15.02
N HIS A 51 17.98 -4.88 -14.15
CA HIS A 51 16.73 -5.63 -14.37
C HIS A 51 15.51 -4.71 -14.42
N ARG A 52 15.69 -3.47 -14.92
CA ARG A 52 14.68 -2.41 -14.86
C ARG A 52 13.31 -2.83 -15.38
N ASP A 53 13.27 -3.53 -16.52
CA ASP A 53 12.00 -3.89 -17.18
C ASP A 53 11.38 -5.17 -16.62
N GLU A 54 12.11 -5.92 -15.80
CA GLU A 54 11.70 -7.20 -15.22
C GLU A 54 11.11 -7.03 -13.82
N ILE A 55 11.62 -6.05 -13.04
CA ILE A 55 11.22 -5.86 -11.63
C ILE A 55 9.82 -5.28 -11.56
N ALA A 56 8.90 -6.08 -11.04
CA ALA A 56 7.51 -5.71 -10.82
C ALA A 56 7.29 -5.08 -9.43
N LEU A 57 7.94 -5.64 -8.41
CA LEU A 57 7.79 -5.22 -7.02
C LEU A 57 9.14 -4.83 -6.42
N LEU A 58 9.13 -3.71 -5.70
CA LEU A 58 10.25 -3.24 -4.87
C LEU A 58 9.83 -3.33 -3.42
N MET A 59 10.46 -4.19 -2.66
CA MET A 59 10.20 -4.36 -1.23
C MET A 59 11.49 -4.07 -0.45
N THR A 60 11.44 -3.22 0.58
CA THR A 60 12.64 -2.85 1.34
C THR A 60 12.36 -2.74 2.83
N ASP A 61 13.37 -3.04 3.65
CA ASP A 61 13.34 -2.68 5.06
C ASP A 61 13.47 -1.16 5.25
N GLN A 62 12.87 -0.64 6.31
CA GLN A 62 12.96 0.80 6.64
C GLN A 62 14.32 1.16 7.22
N ARG A 63 14.89 0.28 8.07
CA ARG A 63 16.12 0.57 8.80
C ARG A 63 17.30 -0.10 8.15
N MET A 64 17.94 0.58 7.23
CA MET A 64 19.19 0.12 6.63
C MET A 64 20.32 1.11 6.87
N PRO A 65 21.58 0.65 7.03
CA PRO A 65 22.73 1.52 7.11
C PRO A 65 22.89 2.39 5.85
N GLY A 66 23.14 3.68 6.05
CA GLY A 66 23.42 4.63 4.98
C GLY A 66 22.18 5.25 4.35
N GLU A 67 21.19 4.50 3.92
CA GLU A 67 19.96 5.01 3.30
C GLU A 67 18.73 4.31 3.86
N LYS A 68 17.71 5.08 4.26
CA LYS A 68 16.45 4.52 4.74
C LYS A 68 15.62 3.94 3.59
N GLY A 69 14.83 2.90 3.88
CA GLY A 69 13.98 2.26 2.88
C GLY A 69 13.04 3.20 2.15
N VAL A 70 12.44 4.16 2.85
CA VAL A 70 11.58 5.18 2.23
C VAL A 70 12.36 6.01 1.19
N ASP A 71 13.59 6.42 1.49
CA ASP A 71 14.39 7.25 0.59
C ASP A 71 14.86 6.43 -0.62
N PHE A 72 15.22 5.16 -0.39
CA PHE A 72 15.50 4.20 -1.44
C PHE A 72 14.30 4.06 -2.40
N LEU A 73 13.08 3.82 -1.89
CA LEU A 73 11.89 3.65 -2.73
C LEU A 73 11.52 4.92 -3.50
N LYS A 74 11.66 6.11 -2.90
CA LYS A 74 11.43 7.39 -3.60
C LYS A 74 12.33 7.53 -4.82
N ARG A 75 13.61 7.21 -4.69
CA ARG A 75 14.58 7.27 -5.79
C ARG A 75 14.39 6.14 -6.79
N ALA A 76 14.17 4.90 -6.32
CA ALA A 76 13.92 3.74 -7.15
C ALA A 76 12.71 3.93 -8.06
N ARG A 77 11.66 4.60 -7.56
CA ARG A 77 10.45 4.94 -8.35
C ARG A 77 10.73 5.88 -9.51
N GLN A 78 11.77 6.71 -9.44
CA GLN A 78 12.18 7.55 -10.58
C GLN A 78 12.78 6.71 -11.73
N LEU A 79 13.43 5.60 -11.37
CA LEU A 79 14.00 4.65 -12.33
C LEU A 79 12.95 3.68 -12.87
N GLN A 80 12.06 3.21 -12.00
CA GLN A 80 10.98 2.26 -12.33
C GLN A 80 9.63 2.77 -11.79
N PRO A 81 8.97 3.71 -12.51
CA PRO A 81 7.74 4.35 -12.03
C PRO A 81 6.55 3.40 -11.84
N LYS A 82 6.55 2.28 -12.58
CA LYS A 82 5.46 1.29 -12.58
C LYS A 82 5.60 0.25 -11.48
N ALA A 83 6.79 0.06 -10.92
CA ALA A 83 7.01 -0.92 -9.87
C ALA A 83 6.14 -0.63 -8.64
N VAL A 84 5.56 -1.67 -8.08
CA VAL A 84 4.80 -1.59 -6.83
C VAL A 84 5.79 -1.50 -5.67
N CYS A 85 5.83 -0.35 -5.00
CA CYS A 85 6.76 -0.08 -3.92
C CYS A 85 6.16 -0.47 -2.57
N MET A 86 6.84 -1.33 -1.82
CA MET A 86 6.42 -1.82 -0.50
C MET A 86 7.52 -1.56 0.53
N LEU A 87 7.13 -1.07 1.70
CA LEU A 87 8.03 -0.85 2.82
C LEU A 87 7.77 -1.88 3.91
N THR A 88 8.81 -2.54 4.39
CA THR A 88 8.72 -3.38 5.59
C THR A 88 9.30 -2.64 6.78
N THR A 89 8.67 -2.76 7.93
CA THR A 89 9.11 -2.05 9.12
C THR A 89 8.72 -2.77 10.40
N ALA A 90 9.54 -2.62 11.44
CA ALA A 90 9.13 -2.90 12.80
C ALA A 90 8.21 -1.78 13.32
N TYR A 91 7.48 -2.02 14.40
CA TYR A 91 6.49 -1.10 14.97
C TYR A 91 7.01 0.32 15.29
N SER A 92 8.32 0.48 15.48
CA SER A 92 8.94 1.73 15.94
C SER A 92 9.09 2.83 14.88
N ASP A 93 8.93 2.51 13.59
CA ASP A 93 9.15 3.47 12.48
C ASP A 93 7.87 3.78 11.69
N PHE A 94 6.74 3.54 12.32
CA PHE A 94 5.44 3.61 11.68
C PHE A 94 5.08 5.02 11.18
N ASP A 95 5.50 6.07 11.90
CA ASP A 95 5.14 7.46 11.56
C ASP A 95 5.75 7.90 10.21
N VAL A 96 7.02 7.58 10.00
CA VAL A 96 7.73 7.88 8.74
C VAL A 96 7.14 7.09 7.57
N ALA A 97 6.77 5.85 7.84
CA ALA A 97 6.17 4.96 6.85
C ALA A 97 4.77 5.42 6.43
N ILE A 98 3.94 5.92 7.34
CA ILE A 98 2.62 6.49 7.05
C ILE A 98 2.75 7.73 6.16
N GLU A 99 3.68 8.63 6.45
CA GLU A 99 3.90 9.82 5.63
C GLU A 99 4.28 9.44 4.18
N ALA A 100 5.11 8.42 4.03
CA ALA A 100 5.51 7.92 2.71
C ALA A 100 4.35 7.26 1.94
N VAL A 101 3.42 6.56 2.62
CA VAL A 101 2.17 6.06 2.01
C VAL A 101 1.26 7.21 1.61
N ASN A 102 1.10 8.21 2.47
CA ASN A 102 0.22 9.36 2.21
C ASN A 102 0.75 10.25 1.07
N SER A 103 2.06 10.34 0.90
CA SER A 103 2.69 11.06 -0.22
C SER A 103 2.64 10.29 -1.54
N GLY A 104 2.13 9.05 -1.53
CA GLY A 104 2.14 8.17 -2.69
C GLY A 104 3.51 7.58 -3.04
N ALA A 105 4.53 7.79 -2.20
CA ALA A 105 5.88 7.27 -2.44
C ALA A 105 5.93 5.75 -2.34
N ILE A 106 5.12 5.15 -1.49
CA ILE A 106 4.97 3.71 -1.32
C ILE A 106 3.51 3.27 -1.49
N SER A 107 3.33 2.09 -2.06
CA SER A 107 2.01 1.52 -2.34
C SER A 107 1.45 0.76 -1.14
N LYS A 108 2.32 0.14 -0.34
CA LYS A 108 1.90 -0.66 0.82
C LYS A 108 2.96 -0.69 1.92
N LEU A 109 2.48 -0.67 3.16
CA LEU A 109 3.29 -0.86 4.35
C LEU A 109 3.05 -2.27 4.90
N ILE A 110 4.12 -2.98 5.24
CA ILE A 110 4.09 -4.34 5.78
C ILE A 110 4.83 -4.36 7.11
N THR A 111 4.15 -4.77 8.17
CA THR A 111 4.75 -4.82 9.52
C THR A 111 5.41 -6.18 9.78
N LYS A 112 6.62 -6.15 10.35
CA LYS A 112 7.29 -7.35 10.89
C LYS A 112 6.78 -7.64 12.32
N PRO A 113 6.62 -8.92 12.74
CA PRO A 113 6.85 -10.15 11.99
C PRO A 113 5.76 -10.43 10.94
N TRP A 114 6.13 -11.10 9.86
CA TRP A 114 5.20 -11.39 8.77
C TRP A 114 4.34 -12.62 9.05
N ASP A 115 3.07 -12.49 8.78
CA ASP A 115 2.19 -13.63 8.51
C ASP A 115 2.43 -14.07 7.06
N ILE A 116 3.00 -15.26 6.86
CA ILE A 116 3.44 -15.71 5.53
C ILE A 116 2.27 -15.87 4.55
N PRO A 117 1.15 -16.51 4.89
CA PRO A 117 -0.04 -16.56 4.03
C PRO A 117 -0.55 -15.18 3.64
N GLN A 118 -0.60 -14.24 4.58
CA GLN A 118 -1.05 -12.88 4.32
C GLN A 118 -0.07 -12.12 3.41
N LEU A 119 1.24 -12.27 3.64
CA LEU A 119 2.25 -11.64 2.80
C LEU A 119 2.21 -12.18 1.38
N GLU A 120 2.08 -13.50 1.20
CA GLU A 120 1.93 -14.12 -0.11
C GLU A 120 0.74 -13.55 -0.88
N MET A 121 -0.42 -13.43 -0.25
CA MET A 121 -1.60 -12.83 -0.87
C MET A 121 -1.34 -11.38 -1.31
N ILE A 122 -0.64 -10.60 -0.48
CA ILE A 122 -0.25 -9.22 -0.80
C ILE A 122 0.68 -9.17 -2.01
N LEU A 123 1.66 -10.07 -2.10
CA LEU A 123 2.60 -10.13 -3.21
C LEU A 123 1.89 -10.51 -4.51
N ARG A 124 0.97 -11.49 -4.48
CA ARG A 124 0.14 -11.89 -5.64
C ARG A 124 -0.71 -10.73 -6.15
N GLU A 125 -1.47 -10.07 -5.27
CA GLU A 125 -2.27 -8.89 -5.64
C GLU A 125 -1.43 -7.78 -6.29
N ALA A 126 -0.21 -7.59 -5.83
CA ALA A 126 0.69 -6.58 -6.37
C ALA A 126 1.26 -6.97 -7.74
N CYS A 127 1.54 -8.26 -7.96
CA CYS A 127 1.95 -8.78 -9.27
C CYS A 127 0.83 -8.64 -10.28
N ASP A 128 -0.40 -9.02 -9.93
CA ASP A 128 -1.58 -8.88 -10.79
C ASP A 128 -1.80 -7.41 -11.18
N PHE A 129 -1.67 -6.49 -10.21
CA PHE A 129 -1.79 -5.06 -10.46
C PHE A 129 -0.71 -4.54 -11.43
N PHE A 130 0.54 -4.97 -11.28
CA PHE A 130 1.63 -4.58 -12.16
C PHE A 130 1.40 -5.11 -13.60
N THR A 131 0.98 -6.35 -13.73
CA THR A 131 0.69 -6.98 -15.03
C THR A 131 -0.45 -6.26 -15.73
N ALA A 132 -1.55 -5.97 -15.03
CA ALA A 132 -2.67 -5.23 -15.58
C ALA A 132 -2.30 -3.81 -16.05
N GLN A 133 -1.40 -3.13 -15.33
CA GLN A 133 -0.86 -1.84 -15.78
C GLN A 133 -0.06 -1.96 -17.08
N ARG A 134 0.78 -2.98 -17.20
CA ARG A 134 1.58 -3.20 -18.44
C ARG A 134 0.70 -3.48 -19.64
N GLU A 135 -0.31 -4.32 -19.48
CA GLU A 135 -1.26 -4.64 -20.54
C GLU A 135 -2.06 -3.40 -21.01
N SER A 136 -2.48 -2.56 -20.07
CA SER A 136 -3.17 -1.30 -20.38
C SER A 136 -2.31 -0.34 -21.19
N ASP A 137 -1.01 -0.25 -20.92
CA ASP A 137 -0.09 0.62 -21.66
C ASP A 137 0.18 0.10 -23.07
N VAL A 138 0.29 -1.22 -23.24
CA VAL A 138 0.45 -1.84 -24.58
C VAL A 138 -0.76 -1.56 -25.45
N LEU A 139 -1.97 -1.59 -24.87
CA LEU A 139 -3.21 -1.26 -25.60
C LEU A 139 -3.31 0.25 -25.92
N HIS A 140 -2.77 1.13 -25.08
CA HIS A 140 -2.73 2.57 -25.33
C HIS A 140 -1.72 2.95 -26.43
N ASP A 141 -0.57 2.29 -26.48
CA ASP A 141 0.47 2.54 -27.50
C ASP A 141 0.04 2.02 -28.89
N ALA A 142 -0.80 0.98 -28.92
CA ALA A 142 -1.41 0.48 -30.16
C ALA A 142 -2.58 1.35 -30.68
N SER A 143 -3.04 2.34 -29.89
CA SER A 143 -4.22 3.17 -30.15
C SER A 143 -3.89 4.63 -30.46
N LEU A 144 -2.77 4.93 -31.14
CA LEU A 144 -2.46 6.27 -31.65
C LEU A 144 -3.31 6.62 -32.89
N SER A 145 -4.61 6.42 -32.83
CA SER A 145 -5.58 7.12 -33.67
C SER A 145 -7.01 6.84 -33.21
N ALA A 146 -7.47 7.50 -32.17
CA ALA A 146 -8.89 7.62 -31.88
C ALA A 146 -9.21 8.87 -31.06
N PRO A 147 -10.35 9.51 -31.32
CA PRO A 147 -10.67 10.85 -30.87
C PRO A 147 -10.90 10.91 -29.36
N SER A 148 -10.59 12.06 -28.78
CA SER A 148 -10.86 12.44 -27.39
C SER A 148 -12.22 11.96 -26.91
N PHE A 149 -12.25 10.91 -26.12
CA PHE A 149 -13.44 10.54 -25.37
C PHE A 149 -13.52 11.43 -24.14
N LYS A 150 -14.43 12.39 -24.18
CA LYS A 150 -14.86 13.10 -22.98
C LYS A 150 -15.44 12.07 -22.03
N VAL A 151 -14.76 11.82 -20.93
CA VAL A 151 -15.32 11.08 -19.80
C VAL A 151 -16.44 11.94 -19.23
N THR A 152 -17.65 11.69 -19.70
CA THR A 152 -18.85 12.07 -18.97
C THR A 152 -18.93 11.11 -17.79
N THR A 153 -18.58 11.60 -16.62
CA THR A 153 -18.94 10.95 -15.35
C THR A 153 -20.45 10.72 -15.37
N PRO A 154 -20.93 9.47 -15.16
CA PRO A 154 -22.36 9.30 -14.88
C PRO A 154 -22.64 10.03 -13.57
N GLU A 155 -23.54 10.98 -13.62
CA GLU A 155 -24.21 11.48 -12.44
C GLU A 155 -25.03 10.32 -11.85
N VAL A 156 -24.41 9.56 -10.97
CA VAL A 156 -25.16 8.74 -10.03
C VAL A 156 -25.49 9.68 -8.88
N GLY A 157 -26.68 10.23 -8.93
CA GLY A 157 -27.28 10.94 -7.83
C GLY A 157 -27.54 10.00 -6.65
N ALA A 158 -26.53 9.78 -5.86
CA ALA A 158 -26.63 9.41 -4.46
C ALA A 158 -25.82 10.46 -3.72
N ASP A 159 -26.50 11.24 -2.92
CA ASP A 159 -25.92 12.18 -1.97
C ASP A 159 -25.07 11.41 -0.96
N PHE A 160 -23.86 11.04 -1.37
CA PHE A 160 -22.81 10.53 -0.50
C PHE A 160 -22.19 11.75 0.15
N GLY A 161 -22.73 12.21 1.29
CA GLY A 161 -22.19 13.32 2.06
C GLY A 161 -20.67 13.37 2.05
N GLU A 162 -20.12 14.57 2.20
CA GLU A 162 -18.68 14.87 2.00
C GLU A 162 -17.76 13.86 2.68
N LEU A 163 -16.99 13.10 1.87
CA LEU A 163 -16.08 12.08 2.37
C LEU A 163 -14.86 12.74 3.01
N ARG A 164 -14.59 12.42 4.26
CA ARG A 164 -13.45 12.92 5.01
C ARG A 164 -12.21 12.06 4.79
N THR A 165 -11.05 12.71 4.75
CA THR A 165 -9.74 12.03 4.74
C THR A 165 -9.33 11.62 6.15
N LEU A 166 -8.28 10.79 6.24
CA LEU A 166 -7.70 10.38 7.53
C LEU A 166 -7.22 11.58 8.35
N GLU A 167 -6.60 12.60 7.68
CA GLU A 167 -6.18 13.84 8.32
C GLU A 167 -7.33 14.65 8.89
N GLN A 168 -8.41 14.75 8.11
CA GLN A 168 -9.60 15.49 8.55
C GLN A 168 -10.24 14.83 9.76
N ILE A 169 -10.30 13.50 9.79
CA ILE A 169 -10.83 12.75 10.94
C ILE A 169 -9.90 12.83 12.15
N ALA A 170 -8.58 12.74 11.97
CA ALA A 170 -7.62 12.94 13.05
C ALA A 170 -7.77 14.31 13.72
N ARG A 171 -7.92 15.37 12.93
CA ARG A 171 -8.23 16.72 13.43
C ARG A 171 -9.59 16.79 14.12
N TYR A 172 -10.62 16.22 13.52
CA TYR A 172 -11.98 16.24 14.06
C TYR A 172 -12.07 15.55 15.43
N LEU A 173 -11.37 14.40 15.58
CA LEU A 173 -11.31 13.65 16.83
C LEU A 173 -10.27 14.19 17.83
N ASN A 174 -9.49 15.22 17.43
CA ASN A 174 -8.38 15.77 18.20
C ASN A 174 -7.37 14.72 18.67
N VAL A 175 -7.02 13.81 17.77
CA VAL A 175 -6.03 12.75 17.98
C VAL A 175 -5.00 12.77 16.85
N ASP A 176 -3.84 12.12 17.05
CA ASP A 176 -2.88 11.93 15.98
C ASP A 176 -3.37 10.93 14.91
N LYS A 177 -2.82 11.03 13.69
CA LYS A 177 -3.16 10.16 12.56
C LYS A 177 -2.96 8.67 12.88
N PHE A 178 -1.95 8.37 13.70
CA PHE A 178 -1.64 7.00 14.11
C PHE A 178 -2.77 6.38 14.93
N THR A 179 -3.36 7.16 15.84
CA THR A 179 -4.51 6.71 16.64
C THR A 179 -5.69 6.35 15.73
N VAL A 180 -5.97 7.18 14.72
CA VAL A 180 -7.05 6.89 13.74
C VAL A 180 -6.69 5.61 12.96
N TYR A 181 -5.46 5.50 12.48
CA TYR A 181 -5.03 4.31 11.73
C TYR A 181 -5.11 3.03 12.56
N ARG A 182 -4.70 3.10 13.84
CA ARG A 182 -4.83 1.99 14.79
C ARG A 182 -6.30 1.58 15.01
N LEU A 183 -7.20 2.55 15.07
CA LEU A 183 -8.64 2.28 15.18
C LEU A 183 -9.20 1.61 13.93
N ILE A 184 -8.70 1.98 12.73
CA ILE A 184 -9.07 1.34 11.46
C ILE A 184 -8.60 -0.12 11.42
N THR A 185 -7.32 -0.36 11.71
CA THR A 185 -6.73 -1.72 11.69
C THR A 185 -7.36 -2.64 12.71
N GLN A 186 -7.79 -2.11 13.85
CA GLN A 186 -8.55 -2.84 14.88
C GLN A 186 -10.04 -2.94 14.56
N LYS A 187 -10.51 -2.44 13.41
CA LYS A 187 -11.93 -2.39 13.02
C LYS A 187 -12.82 -1.72 14.07
N LYS A 188 -12.27 -0.75 14.81
CA LYS A 188 -12.95 -0.03 15.89
C LYS A 188 -13.58 1.29 15.46
N ILE A 189 -13.26 1.79 14.27
CA ILE A 189 -13.81 3.01 13.68
C ILE A 189 -14.37 2.68 12.30
N PRO A 190 -15.54 3.19 11.92
CA PRO A 190 -16.10 2.97 10.59
C PRO A 190 -15.27 3.70 9.54
N ALA A 191 -14.65 2.95 8.64
CA ALA A 191 -13.84 3.47 7.54
C ALA A 191 -13.98 2.56 6.31
N PHE A 192 -13.81 3.11 5.12
CA PHE A 192 -13.79 2.36 3.87
C PHE A 192 -12.67 2.85 2.96
N LYS A 193 -12.22 1.97 2.07
CA LYS A 193 -11.18 2.32 1.10
C LYS A 193 -11.81 2.81 -0.20
N VAL A 194 -11.31 3.96 -0.69
CA VAL A 194 -11.56 4.43 -2.05
C VAL A 194 -10.20 4.45 -2.76
N GLY A 195 -10.00 3.50 -3.66
CA GLY A 195 -8.67 3.24 -4.19
C GLY A 195 -7.70 2.82 -3.07
N ASN A 196 -6.58 3.53 -2.95
CA ASN A 196 -5.57 3.25 -1.91
C ASN A 196 -5.69 4.16 -0.68
N GLN A 197 -6.75 4.96 -0.55
CA GLN A 197 -6.92 5.92 0.53
C GLN A 197 -8.10 5.57 1.42
N TRP A 198 -7.93 5.72 2.74
CA TRP A 198 -9.01 5.63 3.68
C TRP A 198 -9.93 6.85 3.59
N ARG A 199 -11.23 6.59 3.57
CA ARG A 199 -12.29 7.60 3.59
C ARG A 199 -13.27 7.28 4.69
N PHE A 200 -13.93 8.33 5.17
CA PHE A 200 -14.89 8.28 6.27
C PHE A 200 -16.12 9.09 5.89
N LYS A 201 -17.29 8.56 6.17
CA LYS A 201 -18.51 9.37 6.18
C LYS A 201 -18.63 10.05 7.54
N GLN A 202 -18.86 11.35 7.54
CA GLN A 202 -18.98 12.13 8.78
C GLN A 202 -20.10 11.59 9.67
N GLU A 203 -21.26 11.29 9.10
CA GLU A 203 -22.42 10.73 9.82
C GLU A 203 -22.04 9.42 10.55
N MET A 204 -21.31 8.51 9.89
CA MET A 204 -20.89 7.25 10.49
C MET A 204 -19.91 7.47 11.65
N ILE A 205 -19.08 8.51 11.59
CA ILE A 205 -18.16 8.87 12.68
C ILE A 205 -18.93 9.48 13.85
N GLU A 206 -19.93 10.30 13.59
CA GLU A 206 -20.79 10.90 14.62
C GLU A 206 -21.61 9.82 15.34
N ASP A 207 -22.21 8.89 14.60
CA ASP A 207 -22.93 7.74 15.16
C ASP A 207 -21.99 6.86 16.02
N TRP A 208 -20.79 6.60 15.52
CA TRP A 208 -19.77 5.85 16.25
C TRP A 208 -19.34 6.57 17.54
N LEU A 209 -19.21 7.90 17.52
CA LEU A 209 -18.92 8.70 18.72
C LEU A 209 -20.06 8.63 19.72
N MET A 210 -21.32 8.70 19.24
CA MET A 210 -22.51 8.56 20.10
C MET A 210 -22.59 7.19 20.76
N GLU A 211 -22.23 6.12 20.05
CA GLU A 211 -22.15 4.77 20.60
C GLU A 211 -21.06 4.64 21.68
N LYS A 212 -19.93 5.33 21.48
CA LYS A 212 -18.78 5.31 22.42
C LYS A 212 -18.94 6.30 23.58
N ALA A 213 -19.81 7.30 23.44
CA ALA A 213 -20.11 8.22 24.52
C ALA A 213 -20.83 7.48 25.62
N ASN A 214 -20.26 7.46 26.83
CA ASN A 214 -20.85 6.86 28.05
C ASN A 214 -22.04 7.73 28.55
N ILE A 215 -22.90 8.16 27.64
CA ILE A 215 -24.10 8.91 27.98
C ILE A 215 -25.18 7.86 28.28
N LYS A 216 -25.43 7.61 29.54
CA LYS A 216 -26.65 6.94 29.96
C LYS A 216 -27.82 7.72 29.37
N LYS A 217 -28.55 7.12 28.43
CA LYS A 217 -29.87 7.63 28.01
C LYS A 217 -30.71 7.76 29.26
N THR A 218 -30.85 8.96 29.77
CA THR A 218 -31.92 9.30 30.71
C THR A 218 -33.21 9.15 29.91
N ARG A 219 -33.93 8.05 30.14
CA ARG A 219 -35.31 7.92 29.75
C ARG A 219 -36.05 9.06 30.45
N SER A 220 -36.45 10.06 29.66
CA SER A 220 -37.53 10.95 30.05
C SER A 220 -38.82 10.28 29.61
N ASP A 221 -39.40 9.51 30.54
CA ASP A 221 -40.83 9.23 30.55
C ASP A 221 -41.54 10.51 30.97
N ARG A 222 -42.33 11.07 30.06
CA ARG A 222 -43.71 11.50 30.29
C ARG A 222 -44.25 12.27 29.10
#